data_46e2e11c18230f04f66851dc3e962982
#
_entry.id   46e2e11c18230f04f66851dc3e962982
#
_cell.length_a   1.000
_cell.length_b   1.000
_cell.length_c   1.000
_cell.angle_alpha   90.00
_cell.angle_beta   90.00
_cell.angle_gamma   90.00
#
_symmetry.space_group_name_H-M   'P 1'
#
loop_
_entity.id
_entity.type
_entity.pdbx_description
1 polymer ?
#
loop_
_entity_poly.entity_id
_entity_poly.type
_entity_poly.pdbx_seq_one_letter_code
_entity_poly.pdbx_strand_id
1 'polypeptide(L)'
;MQYRENPGNKDQLSILGYGCLRYSKKGTAIDQEKAEREMAAAVEAGVNYFDTAYTYGGSEACLGKFLAKGYRDKVKIATKLPHYYIKAEGDMERYFKEQLERLQTDHVEYYLMHMLNDIAAWERLTALGIQDWIAEKKKNGQIGNIGFSFHGGATQFKKIIDSYDWDFCQIQYNYMDEHTQAGTEGLKYAAAKGLPVIIMEPLRGGRLVNALPKDAKAIFASAEPHRSPAEWGLRWIWNHPEVTVVLSGMNDIAQVEENVRIASDATADALTEKDLEIFEKVKKSINQHMKVPCTSCGYCMPCPHGVDIPTCFAAYNTRYTDSFYSGMKAYFMCTTLKTNPSNASKCRQCGKCEKHCPQSIAIRQELKQVAKKMENPVYKVARAISKRIGKY
;
A
#
# COMPACT_ATOMS: atom_id res chain seq x y z
N MET A 1 14.07 -0.92 -19.25
CA MET A 1 13.61 -0.53 -17.89
C MET A 1 13.97 0.92 -17.62
N GLN A 2 13.03 1.74 -17.15
CA GLN A 2 13.31 3.09 -16.65
C GLN A 2 13.68 3.04 -15.18
N TYR A 3 14.48 4.03 -14.74
CA TYR A 3 14.91 4.16 -13.35
C TYR A 3 14.61 5.57 -12.83
N ARG A 4 14.36 5.67 -11.51
CA ARG A 4 14.25 6.94 -10.80
C ARG A 4 15.24 6.95 -9.63
N GLU A 5 15.88 8.10 -9.44
CA GLU A 5 16.86 8.27 -8.37
C GLU A 5 16.16 8.43 -7.01
N ASN A 6 16.69 7.74 -6.00
CA ASN A 6 16.40 8.06 -4.61
C ASN A 6 17.23 9.32 -4.23
N PRO A 7 16.60 10.47 -3.97
CA PRO A 7 17.35 11.70 -3.70
C PRO A 7 18.27 11.62 -2.48
N GLY A 8 17.93 10.79 -1.50
CA GLY A 8 18.66 10.68 -0.23
C GLY A 8 19.99 9.95 -0.34
N ASN A 9 20.06 8.84 -1.10
CA ASN A 9 21.25 8.00 -1.21
C ASN A 9 21.75 7.79 -2.64
N LYS A 10 21.08 8.39 -3.64
CA LYS A 10 21.42 8.31 -5.08
C LYS A 10 21.23 6.91 -5.70
N ASP A 11 20.55 6.00 -5.03
CA ASP A 11 20.17 4.72 -5.60
C ASP A 11 19.34 4.93 -6.88
N GLN A 12 19.72 4.26 -7.96
CA GLN A 12 18.92 4.17 -9.18
C GLN A 12 17.96 3.00 -9.04
N LEU A 13 16.68 3.28 -8.74
CA LEU A 13 15.66 2.28 -8.54
C LEU A 13 14.84 2.10 -9.82
N SER A 14 14.62 0.83 -10.23
CA SER A 14 13.70 0.53 -11.32
C SER A 14 12.30 1.05 -10.95
N ILE A 15 11.62 1.72 -11.89
CA ILE A 15 10.27 2.25 -11.63
C ILE A 15 9.25 1.15 -11.37
N LEU A 16 9.54 -0.09 -11.80
CA LEU A 16 8.82 -1.32 -11.47
C LEU A 16 9.57 -2.06 -10.35
N GLY A 17 8.91 -2.30 -9.23
CA GLY A 17 9.40 -3.16 -8.15
C GLY A 17 8.66 -4.49 -8.11
N TYR A 18 9.34 -5.55 -7.66
CA TYR A 18 8.77 -6.88 -7.49
C TYR A 18 8.14 -7.03 -6.11
N GLY A 19 6.81 -7.15 -6.05
CA GLY A 19 6.05 -7.36 -4.82
C GLY A 19 5.93 -8.85 -4.46
N CYS A 20 6.61 -9.28 -3.41
CA CYS A 20 6.73 -10.69 -3.01
C CYS A 20 5.55 -11.25 -2.18
N LEU A 21 4.44 -10.52 -2.06
CA LEU A 21 3.25 -10.99 -1.34
C LEU A 21 2.47 -12.09 -2.08
N ARG A 22 2.51 -12.10 -3.42
CA ARG A 22 1.54 -12.84 -4.26
C ARG A 22 2.16 -13.99 -5.02
N TYR A 23 3.20 -14.61 -4.52
CA TYR A 23 3.76 -15.81 -5.13
C TYR A 23 2.70 -16.89 -5.38
N SER A 24 2.77 -17.55 -6.51
CA SER A 24 1.96 -18.73 -6.82
C SER A 24 2.15 -19.82 -5.78
N LYS A 25 1.13 -20.62 -5.53
CA LYS A 25 1.16 -21.69 -4.53
C LYS A 25 1.00 -23.07 -5.19
N LYS A 26 1.74 -24.03 -4.68
CA LYS A 26 1.55 -25.45 -4.93
C LYS A 26 1.03 -26.09 -3.64
N GLY A 27 -0.27 -26.36 -3.58
CA GLY A 27 -0.96 -26.68 -2.33
C GLY A 27 -0.99 -25.49 -1.37
N THR A 28 -0.46 -25.65 -0.15
CA THR A 28 -0.40 -24.60 0.88
C THR A 28 0.90 -23.81 0.86
N ALA A 29 1.95 -24.34 0.22
CA ALA A 29 3.28 -23.73 0.14
C ALA A 29 3.43 -22.84 -1.10
N ILE A 30 4.41 -21.93 -1.07
CA ILE A 30 4.83 -21.17 -2.26
C ILE A 30 5.45 -22.15 -3.27
N ASP A 31 5.09 -22.00 -4.56
CA ASP A 31 5.76 -22.69 -5.67
C ASP A 31 7.12 -22.03 -5.90
N GLN A 32 8.15 -22.56 -5.23
CA GLN A 32 9.50 -22.01 -5.24
C GLN A 32 10.09 -21.92 -6.65
N GLU A 33 9.96 -22.98 -7.43
CA GLU A 33 10.54 -23.04 -8.79
C GLU A 33 9.90 -22.02 -9.72
N LYS A 34 8.56 -21.87 -9.64
CA LYS A 34 7.83 -20.87 -10.42
C LYS A 34 8.21 -19.45 -9.99
N ALA A 35 8.24 -19.18 -8.68
CA ALA A 35 8.62 -17.88 -8.14
C ALA A 35 10.05 -17.48 -8.55
N GLU A 36 11.00 -18.43 -8.50
CA GLU A 36 12.38 -18.15 -8.91
C GLU A 36 12.51 -17.83 -10.40
N ARG A 37 11.78 -18.53 -11.29
CA ARG A 37 11.78 -18.19 -12.72
C ARG A 37 11.23 -16.78 -12.98
N GLU A 38 10.15 -16.41 -12.28
CA GLU A 38 9.53 -15.09 -12.41
C GLU A 38 10.44 -13.98 -11.86
N MET A 39 11.08 -14.20 -10.72
CA MET A 39 12.05 -13.26 -10.13
C MET A 39 13.29 -13.12 -11.02
N ALA A 40 13.83 -14.24 -11.54
CA ALA A 40 14.98 -14.20 -12.44
C ALA A 40 14.69 -13.39 -13.70
N ALA A 41 13.55 -13.65 -14.36
CA ALA A 41 13.13 -12.89 -15.54
C ALA A 41 12.98 -11.38 -15.24
N ALA A 42 12.44 -11.03 -14.07
CA ALA A 42 12.33 -9.64 -13.64
C ALA A 42 13.71 -8.99 -13.45
N VAL A 43 14.66 -9.67 -12.78
CA VAL A 43 16.03 -9.16 -12.57
C VAL A 43 16.78 -9.01 -13.89
N GLU A 44 16.70 -10.01 -14.76
CA GLU A 44 17.34 -9.98 -16.10
C GLU A 44 16.80 -8.83 -16.96
N ALA A 45 15.53 -8.47 -16.78
CA ALA A 45 14.91 -7.33 -17.44
C ALA A 45 15.17 -5.98 -16.73
N GLY A 46 15.99 -5.96 -15.65
CA GLY A 46 16.45 -4.76 -14.97
C GLY A 46 15.61 -4.33 -13.76
N VAL A 47 14.68 -5.15 -13.27
CA VAL A 47 14.01 -4.89 -11.98
C VAL A 47 14.99 -5.10 -10.84
N ASN A 48 15.21 -4.06 -10.01
CA ASN A 48 16.20 -4.09 -8.95
C ASN A 48 15.64 -3.77 -7.55
N TYR A 49 14.32 -3.63 -7.37
CA TYR A 49 13.69 -3.40 -6.08
C TYR A 49 12.71 -4.53 -5.75
N PHE A 50 12.94 -5.25 -4.65
CA PHE A 50 12.15 -6.40 -4.21
C PHE A 50 11.54 -6.14 -2.83
N ASP A 51 10.20 -6.19 -2.74
CA ASP A 51 9.45 -5.86 -1.51
C ASP A 51 8.80 -7.10 -0.90
N THR A 52 9.20 -7.41 0.33
CA THR A 52 8.62 -8.47 1.16
C THR A 52 8.20 -7.94 2.54
N ALA A 53 7.82 -8.81 3.47
CA ALA A 53 7.53 -8.48 4.86
C ALA A 53 7.55 -9.73 5.74
N TYR A 54 7.86 -9.56 7.02
CA TYR A 54 7.81 -10.62 8.04
C TYR A 54 6.51 -11.42 8.02
N THR A 55 5.37 -10.75 7.83
CA THR A 55 4.04 -11.36 7.89
C THR A 55 3.55 -11.95 6.57
N TYR A 56 4.34 -11.87 5.50
CA TYR A 56 4.01 -12.53 4.24
C TYR A 56 4.47 -13.99 4.31
N GLY A 57 3.53 -14.89 4.67
CA GLY A 57 3.84 -16.28 5.00
C GLY A 57 4.77 -16.99 4.02
N GLY A 58 6.00 -17.26 4.43
CA GLY A 58 7.04 -17.92 3.64
C GLY A 58 7.76 -17.07 2.59
N SER A 59 7.34 -15.81 2.39
CA SER A 59 7.86 -14.94 1.35
C SER A 59 9.34 -14.60 1.53
N GLU A 60 9.77 -14.22 2.73
CA GLU A 60 11.18 -13.93 3.02
C GLU A 60 12.07 -15.15 2.76
N ALA A 61 11.64 -16.34 3.18
CA ALA A 61 12.40 -17.57 2.93
C ALA A 61 12.45 -17.97 1.45
N CYS A 62 11.36 -17.70 0.70
CA CYS A 62 11.33 -17.93 -0.74
C CYS A 62 12.31 -17.00 -1.46
N LEU A 63 12.28 -15.71 -1.12
CA LEU A 63 13.19 -14.71 -1.67
C LEU A 63 14.64 -15.04 -1.28
N GLY A 64 14.94 -15.40 -0.01
CA GLY A 64 16.28 -15.76 0.46
C GLY A 64 16.92 -16.90 -0.34
N LYS A 65 16.15 -17.95 -0.64
CA LYS A 65 16.63 -19.05 -1.48
C LYS A 65 16.98 -18.61 -2.91
N PHE A 66 16.22 -17.67 -3.47
CA PHE A 66 16.52 -17.09 -4.77
C PHE A 66 17.79 -16.24 -4.72
N LEU A 67 17.93 -15.39 -3.71
CA LEU A 67 19.10 -14.52 -3.53
C LEU A 67 20.40 -15.31 -3.41
N ALA A 68 20.38 -16.45 -2.67
CA ALA A 68 21.51 -17.33 -2.49
C ALA A 68 22.04 -17.96 -3.80
N LYS A 69 21.27 -17.88 -4.89
CA LYS A 69 21.68 -18.35 -6.24
C LYS A 69 22.48 -17.30 -7.03
N GLY A 70 23.03 -16.29 -6.36
CA GLY A 70 23.85 -15.23 -6.96
C GLY A 70 23.08 -13.98 -7.42
N TYR A 71 21.88 -13.78 -6.87
CA TYR A 71 21.06 -12.60 -7.19
C TYR A 71 21.12 -11.50 -6.11
N ARG A 72 21.78 -11.77 -4.96
CA ARG A 72 21.79 -10.82 -3.81
C ARG A 72 22.30 -9.42 -4.20
N ASP A 73 23.39 -9.34 -4.90
CA ASP A 73 24.04 -8.08 -5.28
C ASP A 73 23.36 -7.36 -6.48
N LYS A 74 22.40 -8.03 -7.10
CA LYS A 74 21.66 -7.49 -8.26
C LYS A 74 20.41 -6.71 -7.86
N VAL A 75 19.97 -6.83 -6.57
CA VAL A 75 18.70 -6.29 -6.12
C VAL A 75 18.82 -5.57 -4.79
N LYS A 76 17.96 -4.59 -4.61
CA LYS A 76 17.69 -3.89 -3.36
C LYS A 76 16.52 -4.58 -2.67
N ILE A 77 16.72 -5.02 -1.43
CA ILE A 77 15.70 -5.73 -0.65
C ILE A 77 14.99 -4.74 0.26
N ALA A 78 13.65 -4.76 0.22
CA ALA A 78 12.80 -4.11 1.18
C ALA A 78 12.05 -5.17 2.01
N THR A 79 12.20 -5.12 3.34
CA THR A 79 11.34 -5.89 4.24
C THR A 79 10.81 -5.03 5.38
N LYS A 80 9.89 -5.57 6.21
CA LYS A 80 9.09 -4.75 7.10
C LYS A 80 9.04 -5.33 8.52
N LEU A 81 9.36 -4.51 9.52
CA LEU A 81 9.20 -4.81 10.94
C LEU A 81 7.72 -4.90 11.29
N PRO A 82 7.25 -6.01 11.85
CA PRO A 82 5.87 -6.13 12.33
C PRO A 82 5.73 -5.37 13.68
N HIS A 83 5.79 -4.03 13.63
CA HIS A 83 5.87 -3.15 14.81
C HIS A 83 4.75 -3.38 15.84
N TYR A 84 3.62 -3.88 15.40
CA TYR A 84 2.49 -4.24 16.26
C TYR A 84 2.75 -5.50 17.11
N TYR A 85 3.80 -6.25 16.84
CA TYR A 85 4.27 -7.36 17.71
C TYR A 85 5.32 -6.92 18.72
N ILE A 86 5.89 -5.72 18.58
CA ILE A 86 6.90 -5.18 19.48
C ILE A 86 6.25 -4.81 20.81
N LYS A 87 6.68 -5.45 21.89
CA LYS A 87 6.20 -5.22 23.26
C LYS A 87 7.32 -4.77 24.20
N ALA A 88 8.55 -5.11 23.87
CA ALA A 88 9.76 -4.77 24.60
C ALA A 88 10.88 -4.42 23.62
N GLU A 89 11.90 -3.72 24.09
CA GLU A 89 13.06 -3.27 23.31
C GLU A 89 13.72 -4.44 22.53
N GLY A 90 13.99 -5.57 23.19
CA GLY A 90 14.63 -6.73 22.56
C GLY A 90 13.82 -7.42 21.45
N ASP A 91 12.52 -7.11 21.32
CA ASP A 91 11.68 -7.68 20.26
C ASP A 91 12.10 -7.16 18.87
N MET A 92 12.57 -5.91 18.75
CA MET A 92 13.03 -5.32 17.49
C MET A 92 14.16 -6.14 16.89
N GLU A 93 15.18 -6.38 17.70
CA GLU A 93 16.36 -7.17 17.32
C GLU A 93 15.99 -8.60 16.95
N ARG A 94 15.14 -9.24 17.76
CA ARG A 94 14.71 -10.61 17.50
C ARG A 94 14.01 -10.75 16.14
N TYR A 95 13.03 -9.89 15.85
CA TYR A 95 12.32 -9.94 14.55
C TYR A 95 13.24 -9.62 13.38
N PHE A 96 14.12 -8.63 13.51
CA PHE A 96 15.06 -8.27 12.48
C PHE A 96 16.05 -9.40 12.17
N LYS A 97 16.59 -10.04 13.20
CA LYS A 97 17.47 -11.21 13.05
C LYS A 97 16.77 -12.37 12.34
N GLU A 98 15.53 -12.71 12.75
CA GLU A 98 14.72 -13.73 12.07
C GLU A 98 14.49 -13.40 10.58
N GLN A 99 14.32 -12.12 10.22
CA GLN A 99 14.16 -11.68 8.83
C GLN A 99 15.44 -11.86 8.03
N LEU A 100 16.59 -11.45 8.57
CA LEU A 100 17.89 -11.64 7.91
C LEU A 100 18.20 -13.14 7.70
N GLU A 101 17.92 -13.99 8.68
CA GLU A 101 18.06 -15.44 8.57
C GLU A 101 17.19 -16.01 7.45
N ARG A 102 15.91 -15.60 7.34
CA ARG A 102 15.01 -16.06 6.29
C ARG A 102 15.45 -15.57 4.92
N LEU A 103 15.90 -14.33 4.82
CA LEU A 103 16.39 -13.69 3.60
C LEU A 103 17.79 -14.19 3.19
N GLN A 104 18.49 -14.92 4.07
CA GLN A 104 19.86 -15.41 3.86
C GLN A 104 20.83 -14.27 3.49
N THR A 105 20.76 -13.17 4.24
CA THR A 105 21.57 -11.96 4.04
C THR A 105 21.92 -11.35 5.40
N ASP A 106 22.95 -10.52 5.44
CA ASP A 106 23.41 -9.81 6.63
C ASP A 106 22.88 -8.37 6.72
N HIS A 107 22.26 -7.86 5.64
CA HIS A 107 21.72 -6.51 5.57
C HIS A 107 20.52 -6.41 4.62
N VAL A 108 19.79 -5.28 4.72
CA VAL A 108 18.73 -4.88 3.79
C VAL A 108 18.89 -3.41 3.43
N GLU A 109 18.63 -3.07 2.16
CA GLU A 109 18.74 -1.70 1.68
C GLU A 109 17.59 -0.81 2.14
N TYR A 110 16.39 -1.40 2.31
CA TYR A 110 15.17 -0.68 2.67
C TYR A 110 14.42 -1.42 3.78
N TYR A 111 14.23 -0.76 4.91
CA TYR A 111 13.52 -1.35 6.04
C TYR A 111 12.33 -0.48 6.46
N LEU A 112 11.15 -1.09 6.67
CA LEU A 112 9.92 -0.34 6.93
C LEU A 112 9.27 -0.70 8.26
N MET A 113 8.70 0.28 8.94
CA MET A 113 7.66 0.03 9.95
C MET A 113 6.41 -0.44 9.22
N HIS A 114 5.98 -1.69 9.43
CA HIS A 114 4.87 -2.30 8.67
C HIS A 114 3.52 -1.78 9.14
N MET A 115 2.77 -1.11 8.25
CA MET A 115 1.43 -0.56 8.56
C MET A 115 1.44 0.44 9.73
N LEU A 116 2.36 1.38 9.72
CA LEU A 116 2.42 2.47 10.70
C LEU A 116 1.29 3.46 10.40
N ASN A 117 0.09 3.20 10.93
CA ASN A 117 -1.17 3.84 10.50
C ASN A 117 -1.60 5.05 11.35
N ASP A 118 -0.98 5.28 12.49
CA ASP A 118 -1.20 6.46 13.32
C ASP A 118 0.07 6.86 14.11
N ILE A 119 0.13 8.13 14.50
CA ILE A 119 1.28 8.68 15.22
C ILE A 119 1.49 8.02 16.58
N ALA A 120 0.40 7.58 17.25
CA ALA A 120 0.51 6.93 18.57
C ALA A 120 1.28 5.60 18.50
N ALA A 121 1.24 4.89 17.37
CA ALA A 121 2.06 3.71 17.15
C ALA A 121 3.55 4.06 17.09
N TRP A 122 3.91 5.17 16.43
CA TRP A 122 5.29 5.65 16.38
C TRP A 122 5.77 6.14 17.76
N GLU A 123 4.97 6.93 18.47
CA GLU A 123 5.28 7.40 19.82
C GLU A 123 5.53 6.23 20.79
N ARG A 124 4.72 5.17 20.69
CA ARG A 124 4.95 3.93 21.47
C ARG A 124 6.27 3.25 21.14
N LEU A 125 6.64 3.15 19.86
CA LEU A 125 7.91 2.58 19.43
C LEU A 125 9.09 3.44 19.89
N THR A 126 8.96 4.75 19.83
CA THR A 126 9.96 5.70 20.33
C THR A 126 10.21 5.51 21.83
N ALA A 127 9.13 5.33 22.62
CA ALA A 127 9.26 5.04 24.05
C ALA A 127 9.92 3.68 24.33
N LEU A 128 9.98 2.77 23.35
CA LEU A 128 10.68 1.49 23.42
C LEU A 128 12.10 1.54 22.81
N GLY A 129 12.63 2.73 22.49
CA GLY A 129 14.01 2.89 22.00
C GLY A 129 14.21 2.62 20.50
N ILE A 130 13.15 2.61 19.66
CA ILE A 130 13.26 2.28 18.23
C ILE A 130 14.22 3.20 17.49
N GLN A 131 14.32 4.49 17.87
CA GLN A 131 15.18 5.45 17.17
C GLN A 131 16.66 5.14 17.37
N ASP A 132 17.07 4.79 18.59
CA ASP A 132 18.45 4.39 18.90
C ASP A 132 18.80 3.07 18.22
N TRP A 133 17.86 2.12 18.22
CA TRP A 133 18.01 0.85 17.53
C TRP A 133 18.18 1.06 15.99
N ILE A 134 17.39 1.92 15.36
CA ILE A 134 17.55 2.26 13.94
C ILE A 134 18.93 2.90 13.68
N ALA A 135 19.34 3.84 14.53
CA ALA A 135 20.62 4.53 14.39
C ALA A 135 21.80 3.53 14.45
N GLU A 136 21.73 2.56 15.38
CA GLU A 136 22.71 1.48 15.47
C GLU A 136 22.74 0.62 14.21
N LYS A 137 21.57 0.19 13.70
CA LYS A 137 21.49 -0.65 12.48
C LYS A 137 21.93 0.06 11.21
N LYS A 138 21.68 1.36 11.10
CA LYS A 138 22.24 2.19 10.01
C LYS A 138 23.76 2.33 10.14
N LYS A 139 24.28 2.59 11.34
CA LYS A 139 25.72 2.76 11.60
C LYS A 139 26.52 1.50 11.28
N ASN A 140 26.00 0.32 11.59
CA ASN A 140 26.69 -0.95 11.32
C ASN A 140 26.42 -1.53 9.92
N GLY A 141 25.65 -0.81 9.08
CA GLY A 141 25.38 -1.19 7.69
C GLY A 141 24.31 -2.27 7.50
N GLN A 142 23.61 -2.67 8.57
CA GLN A 142 22.55 -3.69 8.47
C GLN A 142 21.26 -3.17 7.87
N ILE A 143 20.98 -1.86 7.98
CA ILE A 143 19.85 -1.16 7.35
C ILE A 143 20.42 0.02 6.56
N GLY A 144 20.11 0.07 5.26
CA GLY A 144 20.49 1.21 4.42
C GLY A 144 19.55 2.40 4.62
N ASN A 145 18.26 2.18 4.42
CA ASN A 145 17.22 3.20 4.47
C ASN A 145 16.09 2.76 5.39
N ILE A 146 15.55 3.71 6.19
CA ILE A 146 14.41 3.46 7.07
C ILE A 146 13.16 4.18 6.57
N GLY A 147 12.03 3.49 6.55
CA GLY A 147 10.76 4.05 6.12
C GLY A 147 9.57 3.41 6.82
N PHE A 148 8.40 3.64 6.28
CA PHE A 148 7.17 3.03 6.78
C PHE A 148 6.18 2.74 5.66
N SER A 149 5.35 1.71 5.82
CA SER A 149 4.17 1.47 4.99
C SER A 149 2.91 1.96 5.71
N PHE A 150 1.97 2.52 4.96
CA PHE A 150 0.87 3.29 5.51
C PHE A 150 -0.49 2.93 4.89
N HIS A 151 -1.51 2.79 5.77
CA HIS A 151 -2.93 2.60 5.39
C HIS A 151 -3.90 3.47 6.22
N GLY A 152 -3.40 4.50 6.87
CA GLY A 152 -4.20 5.45 7.64
C GLY A 152 -4.77 6.59 6.78
N GLY A 153 -5.35 7.61 7.42
CA GLY A 153 -5.84 8.81 6.72
C GLY A 153 -4.75 9.89 6.58
N ALA A 154 -4.92 10.80 5.61
CA ALA A 154 -3.92 11.82 5.21
C ALA A 154 -3.38 12.66 6.38
N THR A 155 -4.21 13.02 7.35
CA THR A 155 -3.77 13.77 8.54
C THR A 155 -2.76 12.99 9.38
N GLN A 156 -2.94 11.68 9.54
CA GLN A 156 -2.00 10.83 10.28
C GLN A 156 -0.72 10.63 9.49
N PHE A 157 -0.82 10.51 8.17
CA PHE A 157 0.33 10.40 7.27
C PHE A 157 1.30 11.57 7.43
N LYS A 158 0.79 12.81 7.37
CA LYS A 158 1.62 14.01 7.56
C LYS A 158 2.28 14.06 8.94
N LYS A 159 1.53 13.72 10.01
CA LYS A 159 2.10 13.66 11.37
C LYS A 159 3.24 12.65 11.48
N ILE A 160 3.12 11.48 10.84
CA ILE A 160 4.19 10.47 10.85
C ILE A 160 5.39 10.97 10.07
N ILE A 161 5.19 11.54 8.87
CA ILE A 161 6.30 12.13 8.10
C ILE A 161 7.05 13.19 8.89
N ASP A 162 6.34 14.05 9.63
CA ASP A 162 6.94 15.15 10.39
C ASP A 162 7.59 14.71 11.72
N SER A 163 7.39 13.46 12.14
CA SER A 163 7.83 12.98 13.46
C SER A 163 9.22 12.35 13.49
N TYR A 164 9.81 12.08 12.34
CA TYR A 164 11.13 11.44 12.22
C TYR A 164 11.78 11.76 10.87
N ASP A 165 13.09 11.64 10.79
CA ASP A 165 13.85 11.81 9.56
C ASP A 165 13.82 10.50 8.73
N TRP A 166 12.70 10.26 8.07
CA TRP A 166 12.48 9.09 7.23
C TRP A 166 13.25 9.19 5.92
N ASP A 167 13.83 8.08 5.46
CA ASP A 167 14.50 8.01 4.17
C ASP A 167 13.54 7.76 3.00
N PHE A 168 12.34 7.19 3.25
CA PHE A 168 11.31 6.90 2.24
C PHE A 168 9.97 6.56 2.87
N CYS A 169 8.92 6.46 2.05
CA CYS A 169 7.62 5.94 2.50
C CYS A 169 6.95 5.03 1.44
N GLN A 170 6.04 4.17 1.90
CA GLN A 170 5.25 3.29 1.05
C GLN A 170 3.76 3.51 1.28
N ILE A 171 3.02 3.87 0.21
CA ILE A 171 1.59 4.17 0.26
C ILE A 171 0.79 3.35 -0.76
N GLN A 172 -0.48 3.12 -0.48
CA GLN A 172 -1.42 2.65 -1.49
C GLN A 172 -1.83 3.81 -2.38
N TYR A 173 -1.68 3.66 -3.71
CA TYR A 173 -2.08 4.67 -4.67
C TYR A 173 -2.43 4.06 -6.03
N ASN A 174 -3.55 4.50 -6.62
CA ASN A 174 -4.02 4.14 -7.96
C ASN A 174 -5.12 5.11 -8.38
N TYR A 175 -5.55 5.08 -9.63
CA TYR A 175 -6.54 6.02 -10.17
C TYR A 175 -7.92 6.01 -9.49
N MET A 176 -8.22 5.00 -8.65
CA MET A 176 -9.45 4.94 -7.84
C MET A 176 -9.25 5.42 -6.40
N ASP A 177 -8.00 5.53 -5.93
CA ASP A 177 -7.67 5.84 -4.53
C ASP A 177 -6.98 7.21 -4.35
N GLU A 178 -7.20 8.15 -5.29
CA GLU A 178 -6.60 9.49 -5.27
C GLU A 178 -6.91 10.31 -4.01
N HIS A 179 -8.08 10.06 -3.39
CA HIS A 179 -8.59 10.82 -2.25
C HIS A 179 -8.78 9.96 -1.00
N THR A 180 -8.21 8.75 -0.98
CA THR A 180 -8.31 7.84 0.17
C THR A 180 -6.92 7.55 0.74
N GLN A 181 -6.85 7.23 2.02
CA GLN A 181 -5.61 6.98 2.77
C GLN A 181 -4.67 8.20 2.70
N ALA A 182 -3.41 8.04 2.26
CA ALA A 182 -2.50 9.15 2.00
C ALA A 182 -2.98 10.00 0.80
N GLY A 183 -3.44 9.33 -0.26
CA GLY A 183 -3.95 9.94 -1.47
C GLY A 183 -2.92 10.82 -2.21
N THR A 184 -3.41 11.60 -3.18
CA THR A 184 -2.56 12.56 -3.93
C THR A 184 -1.96 13.62 -3.02
N GLU A 185 -2.70 14.04 -2.00
CA GLU A 185 -2.21 15.01 -1.02
C GLU A 185 -0.98 14.49 -0.25
N GLY A 186 -1.04 13.23 0.22
CA GLY A 186 0.07 12.59 0.90
C GLY A 186 1.26 12.32 -0.01
N LEU A 187 1.00 11.87 -1.26
CA LEU A 187 2.04 11.66 -2.27
C LEU A 187 2.85 12.94 -2.49
N LYS A 188 2.18 14.06 -2.78
CA LYS A 188 2.83 15.36 -3.00
C LYS A 188 3.53 15.89 -1.75
N TYR A 189 2.94 15.65 -0.57
CA TYR A 189 3.53 16.07 0.70
C TYR A 189 4.86 15.36 0.97
N ALA A 190 4.92 14.05 0.77
CA ALA A 190 6.14 13.27 0.93
C ALA A 190 7.22 13.70 -0.08
N ALA A 191 6.86 13.83 -1.35
CA ALA A 191 7.77 14.25 -2.40
C ALA A 191 8.33 15.67 -2.18
N ALA A 192 7.50 16.62 -1.71
CA ALA A 192 7.95 17.97 -1.36
C ALA A 192 8.99 18.01 -0.22
N LYS A 193 9.05 16.95 0.59
CA LYS A 193 10.08 16.75 1.63
C LYS A 193 11.31 15.96 1.11
N GLY A 194 11.33 15.64 -0.18
CA GLY A 194 12.42 14.87 -0.79
C GLY A 194 12.36 13.37 -0.52
N LEU A 195 11.25 12.85 0.01
CA LEU A 195 11.11 11.42 0.30
C LEU A 195 10.73 10.64 -0.97
N PRO A 196 11.48 9.60 -1.35
CA PRO A 196 11.03 8.61 -2.32
C PRO A 196 9.72 7.98 -1.90
N VAL A 197 8.76 7.91 -2.83
CA VAL A 197 7.46 7.30 -2.57
C VAL A 197 7.33 6.00 -3.34
N ILE A 198 7.17 4.91 -2.60
CA ILE A 198 6.95 3.56 -3.14
C ILE A 198 5.43 3.29 -3.15
N ILE A 199 4.90 2.85 -4.28
CA ILE A 199 3.48 2.58 -4.43
C ILE A 199 3.18 1.11 -4.28
N MET A 200 2.30 0.77 -3.36
CA MET A 200 1.69 -0.55 -3.20
C MET A 200 0.24 -0.56 -3.69
N GLU A 201 -0.27 -1.74 -4.03
CA GLU A 201 -1.63 -1.97 -4.55
C GLU A 201 -1.99 -1.10 -5.80
N PRO A 202 -1.07 -0.99 -6.79
CA PRO A 202 -1.26 -0.12 -7.96
C PRO A 202 -2.52 -0.49 -8.77
N LEU A 203 -2.87 -1.77 -8.78
CA LEU A 203 -4.02 -2.33 -9.49
C LEU A 203 -5.03 -3.00 -8.55
N ARG A 204 -5.05 -2.62 -7.26
CA ARG A 204 -5.89 -3.23 -6.21
C ARG A 204 -5.81 -4.76 -6.25
N GLY A 205 -4.57 -5.30 -6.35
CA GLY A 205 -4.33 -6.73 -6.44
C GLY A 205 -4.86 -7.39 -7.71
N GLY A 206 -4.82 -6.71 -8.83
CA GLY A 206 -5.30 -7.15 -10.14
C GLY A 206 -6.79 -6.91 -10.38
N ARG A 207 -7.52 -6.31 -9.44
CA ARG A 207 -8.96 -6.08 -9.59
C ARG A 207 -9.28 -4.98 -10.58
N LEU A 208 -8.45 -3.94 -10.68
CA LEU A 208 -8.54 -2.91 -11.72
C LEU A 208 -8.18 -3.42 -13.14
N VAL A 209 -7.93 -4.72 -13.27
CA VAL A 209 -7.72 -5.43 -14.54
C VAL A 209 -8.84 -6.46 -14.76
N ASN A 210 -8.95 -7.41 -13.83
CA ASN A 210 -9.79 -8.59 -14.00
C ASN A 210 -11.25 -8.36 -13.61
N ALA A 211 -11.51 -7.53 -12.61
CA ALA A 211 -12.85 -7.33 -12.02
C ALA A 211 -13.49 -5.97 -12.38
N LEU A 212 -13.01 -5.30 -13.41
CA LEU A 212 -13.66 -4.09 -13.92
C LEU A 212 -15.08 -4.41 -14.45
N PRO A 213 -16.05 -3.50 -14.24
CA PRO A 213 -17.36 -3.58 -14.91
C PRO A 213 -17.21 -3.68 -16.43
N LYS A 214 -18.20 -4.29 -17.09
CA LYS A 214 -18.16 -4.47 -18.55
C LYS A 214 -18.01 -3.14 -19.29
N ASP A 215 -18.71 -2.10 -18.84
CA ASP A 215 -18.66 -0.77 -19.44
C ASP A 215 -17.28 -0.12 -19.27
N ALA A 216 -16.66 -0.26 -18.08
CA ALA A 216 -15.31 0.22 -17.85
C ALA A 216 -14.27 -0.50 -18.73
N LYS A 217 -14.42 -1.83 -18.93
CA LYS A 217 -13.58 -2.58 -19.87
C LYS A 217 -13.77 -2.11 -21.32
N ALA A 218 -15.01 -1.85 -21.73
CA ALA A 218 -15.31 -1.36 -23.07
C ALA A 218 -14.71 0.04 -23.32
N ILE A 219 -14.73 0.93 -22.31
CA ILE A 219 -14.09 2.25 -22.40
C ILE A 219 -12.58 2.10 -22.66
N PHE A 220 -11.86 1.28 -21.88
CA PHE A 220 -10.43 1.04 -22.10
C PHE A 220 -10.17 0.37 -23.46
N ALA A 221 -11.01 -0.59 -23.87
CA ALA A 221 -10.82 -1.30 -25.14
C ALA A 221 -11.05 -0.42 -26.37
N SER A 222 -11.90 0.60 -26.27
CA SER A 222 -12.17 1.55 -27.37
C SER A 222 -11.23 2.76 -27.40
N ALA A 223 -10.33 2.86 -26.40
CA ALA A 223 -9.43 4.00 -26.28
C ALA A 223 -8.19 3.83 -27.18
N GLU A 224 -7.74 4.94 -27.75
CA GLU A 224 -6.49 5.02 -28.51
C GLU A 224 -5.45 5.83 -27.70
N PRO A 225 -4.19 5.36 -27.63
CA PRO A 225 -3.70 4.11 -28.20
C PRO A 225 -4.24 2.89 -27.43
N HIS A 226 -4.35 1.76 -28.13
CA HIS A 226 -4.76 0.50 -27.48
C HIS A 226 -3.79 0.07 -26.39
N ARG A 227 -4.30 -0.01 -25.15
CA ARG A 227 -3.55 -0.44 -23.97
C ARG A 227 -4.39 -1.42 -23.16
N SER A 228 -3.73 -2.42 -22.53
CA SER A 228 -4.41 -3.26 -21.56
C SER A 228 -4.86 -2.44 -20.33
N PRO A 229 -5.88 -2.90 -19.57
CA PRO A 229 -6.23 -2.24 -18.31
C PRO A 229 -5.05 -2.17 -17.30
N ALA A 230 -4.14 -3.13 -17.34
CA ALA A 230 -2.90 -3.11 -16.55
C ALA A 230 -1.99 -1.96 -17.01
N GLU A 231 -1.77 -1.83 -18.30
CA GLU A 231 -0.96 -0.76 -18.88
C GLU A 231 -1.55 0.63 -18.58
N TRP A 232 -2.86 0.82 -18.75
CA TRP A 232 -3.54 2.05 -18.36
C TRP A 232 -3.27 2.40 -16.89
N GLY A 233 -3.53 1.46 -15.97
CA GLY A 233 -3.36 1.69 -14.54
C GLY A 233 -1.92 1.97 -14.12
N LEU A 234 -0.94 1.25 -14.68
CA LEU A 234 0.48 1.44 -14.35
C LEU A 234 1.00 2.78 -14.92
N ARG A 235 0.66 3.12 -16.18
CA ARG A 235 1.04 4.40 -16.78
C ARG A 235 0.43 5.59 -16.04
N TRP A 236 -0.79 5.45 -15.53
CA TRP A 236 -1.40 6.50 -14.71
C TRP A 236 -0.57 6.79 -13.45
N ILE A 237 -0.05 5.77 -12.78
CA ILE A 237 0.77 5.97 -11.58
C ILE A 237 2.13 6.54 -11.97
N TRP A 238 2.78 5.99 -12.99
CA TRP A 238 4.09 6.49 -13.44
C TRP A 238 4.04 7.89 -14.07
N ASN A 239 2.85 8.36 -14.45
CA ASN A 239 2.65 9.74 -14.90
C ASN A 239 2.95 10.77 -13.80
N HIS A 240 2.94 10.35 -12.52
CA HIS A 240 3.29 11.21 -11.40
C HIS A 240 4.81 11.21 -11.18
N PRO A 241 5.50 12.36 -11.33
CA PRO A 241 6.95 12.45 -11.12
C PRO A 241 7.35 12.16 -9.68
N GLU A 242 6.43 12.33 -8.72
CA GLU A 242 6.62 12.06 -7.29
C GLU A 242 6.74 10.57 -6.95
N VAL A 243 6.31 9.67 -7.83
CA VAL A 243 6.37 8.23 -7.61
C VAL A 243 7.75 7.70 -7.96
N THR A 244 8.41 7.01 -7.03
CA THR A 244 9.74 6.42 -7.29
C THR A 244 9.64 5.00 -7.80
N VAL A 245 8.93 4.12 -7.09
CA VAL A 245 8.77 2.70 -7.46
C VAL A 245 7.30 2.30 -7.37
N VAL A 246 6.83 1.49 -8.30
CA VAL A 246 5.50 0.86 -8.28
C VAL A 246 5.66 -0.64 -8.08
N LEU A 247 5.12 -1.16 -6.98
CA LEU A 247 5.20 -2.58 -6.64
C LEU A 247 4.14 -3.39 -7.38
N SER A 248 4.53 -4.36 -8.18
CA SER A 248 3.63 -5.32 -8.79
C SER A 248 3.89 -6.74 -8.28
N GLY A 249 2.83 -7.43 -7.84
CA GLY A 249 2.86 -8.83 -7.42
C GLY A 249 2.69 -9.75 -8.62
N MET A 250 3.69 -9.79 -9.47
CA MET A 250 3.72 -10.61 -10.68
C MET A 250 3.92 -12.08 -10.31
N ASN A 251 2.93 -12.92 -10.59
CA ASN A 251 2.93 -14.34 -10.30
C ASN A 251 2.66 -15.20 -11.54
N ASP A 252 2.95 -14.63 -12.69
CA ASP A 252 2.95 -15.27 -14.00
C ASP A 252 3.98 -14.59 -14.89
N ILE A 253 4.69 -15.35 -15.71
CA ILE A 253 5.75 -14.83 -16.57
C ILE A 253 5.22 -13.78 -17.56
N ALA A 254 4.02 -13.95 -18.08
CA ALA A 254 3.39 -13.00 -18.98
C ALA A 254 3.14 -11.63 -18.28
N GLN A 255 2.83 -11.64 -16.98
CA GLN A 255 2.71 -10.41 -16.21
C GLN A 255 4.07 -9.72 -16.01
N VAL A 256 5.14 -10.49 -15.82
CA VAL A 256 6.51 -9.94 -15.73
C VAL A 256 6.87 -9.26 -17.05
N GLU A 257 6.70 -9.97 -18.18
CA GLU A 257 7.01 -9.48 -19.53
C GLU A 257 6.19 -8.23 -19.87
N GLU A 258 4.88 -8.24 -19.63
CA GLU A 258 4.01 -7.09 -19.90
C GLU A 258 4.42 -5.87 -19.05
N ASN A 259 4.58 -6.04 -17.73
CA ASN A 259 4.89 -4.94 -16.84
C ASN A 259 6.29 -4.37 -17.11
N VAL A 260 7.27 -5.22 -17.43
CA VAL A 260 8.62 -4.79 -17.85
C VAL A 260 8.57 -3.99 -19.14
N ARG A 261 7.82 -4.46 -20.16
CA ARG A 261 7.63 -3.73 -21.41
C ARG A 261 7.06 -2.34 -21.14
N ILE A 262 6.00 -2.24 -20.32
CA ILE A 262 5.37 -0.96 -19.97
C ILE A 262 6.36 -0.06 -19.23
N ALA A 263 7.08 -0.59 -18.24
CA ALA A 263 8.06 0.15 -17.44
C ALA A 263 9.30 0.59 -18.23
N SER A 264 9.53 0.02 -19.42
CA SER A 264 10.69 0.36 -20.25
C SER A 264 10.52 1.67 -21.01
N ASP A 265 9.27 2.08 -21.26
CA ASP A 265 8.95 3.31 -22.02
C ASP A 265 8.01 4.28 -21.27
N ALA A 266 7.59 3.94 -20.05
CA ALA A 266 6.75 4.82 -19.24
C ALA A 266 7.58 6.00 -18.70
N THR A 267 7.06 7.21 -18.92
CA THR A 267 7.67 8.47 -18.43
C THR A 267 6.65 9.28 -17.62
N ALA A 268 7.15 10.18 -16.77
CA ALA A 268 6.29 11.13 -16.07
C ALA A 268 5.68 12.14 -17.05
N ASP A 269 4.50 12.67 -16.69
CA ASP A 269 3.78 13.70 -17.45
C ASP A 269 3.49 13.32 -18.92
N ALA A 270 3.45 12.02 -19.24
CA ALA A 270 3.27 11.51 -20.60
C ALA A 270 1.80 11.32 -21.01
N LEU A 271 0.86 11.27 -20.04
CA LEU A 271 -0.55 11.13 -20.34
C LEU A 271 -1.14 12.44 -20.86
N THR A 272 -1.83 12.35 -21.99
CA THR A 272 -2.54 13.48 -22.59
C THR A 272 -3.85 13.79 -21.84
N GLU A 273 -4.43 14.97 -22.08
CA GLU A 273 -5.77 15.31 -21.56
C GLU A 273 -6.83 14.26 -21.98
N LYS A 274 -6.74 13.74 -23.21
CA LYS A 274 -7.61 12.65 -23.68
C LYS A 274 -7.44 11.36 -22.88
N ASP A 275 -6.19 10.99 -22.54
CA ASP A 275 -5.93 9.84 -21.68
C ASP A 275 -6.56 10.04 -20.30
N LEU A 276 -6.44 11.23 -19.71
CA LEU A 276 -7.04 11.55 -18.42
C LEU A 276 -8.58 11.52 -18.46
N GLU A 277 -9.20 12.00 -19.54
CA GLU A 277 -10.65 11.89 -19.75
C GLU A 277 -11.13 10.43 -19.79
N ILE A 278 -10.32 9.50 -20.33
CA ILE A 278 -10.64 8.07 -20.33
C ILE A 278 -10.74 7.55 -18.89
N PHE A 279 -9.79 7.94 -18.02
CA PHE A 279 -9.86 7.57 -16.60
C PHE A 279 -11.11 8.14 -15.92
N GLU A 280 -11.52 9.37 -16.22
CA GLU A 280 -12.73 9.94 -15.63
C GLU A 280 -13.98 9.15 -16.07
N LYS A 281 -14.08 8.75 -17.34
CA LYS A 281 -15.17 7.88 -17.83
C LYS A 281 -15.16 6.51 -17.13
N VAL A 282 -13.99 5.89 -16.97
CA VAL A 282 -13.82 4.61 -16.27
C VAL A 282 -14.18 4.74 -14.79
N LYS A 283 -13.69 5.76 -14.10
CA LYS A 283 -14.05 6.05 -12.70
C LYS A 283 -15.56 6.24 -12.55
N LYS A 284 -16.19 6.99 -13.44
CA LYS A 284 -17.65 7.20 -13.45
C LYS A 284 -18.40 5.87 -13.59
N SER A 285 -18.00 5.00 -14.53
CA SER A 285 -18.58 3.67 -14.71
C SER A 285 -18.44 2.81 -13.44
N ILE A 286 -17.26 2.76 -12.83
CA ILE A 286 -17.04 2.01 -11.59
C ILE A 286 -17.90 2.60 -10.45
N ASN A 287 -17.95 3.92 -10.32
CA ASN A 287 -18.63 4.64 -9.25
C ASN A 287 -20.16 4.57 -9.34
N GLN A 288 -20.76 4.20 -10.48
CA GLN A 288 -22.20 3.95 -10.60
C GLN A 288 -22.71 2.90 -9.59
N HIS A 289 -21.82 2.04 -9.08
CA HIS A 289 -22.11 1.03 -8.06
C HIS A 289 -21.88 1.50 -6.61
N MET A 290 -21.43 2.76 -6.41
CA MET A 290 -21.20 3.31 -5.07
C MET A 290 -22.52 3.45 -4.30
N LYS A 291 -22.48 3.10 -3.00
CA LYS A 291 -23.62 3.23 -2.09
C LYS A 291 -23.70 4.59 -1.42
N VAL A 292 -22.55 5.19 -1.15
CA VAL A 292 -22.44 6.51 -0.51
C VAL A 292 -21.63 7.42 -1.45
N PRO A 293 -22.20 8.52 -1.97
CA PRO A 293 -21.54 9.40 -2.93
C PRO A 293 -20.50 10.31 -2.24
N CYS A 294 -19.61 9.71 -1.45
CA CYS A 294 -18.57 10.43 -0.72
C CYS A 294 -17.37 10.68 -1.62
N THR A 295 -16.97 11.96 -1.76
CA THR A 295 -15.80 12.39 -2.53
C THR A 295 -14.50 12.41 -1.72
N SER A 296 -14.55 11.97 -0.47
CA SER A 296 -13.40 11.96 0.48
C SER A 296 -12.76 13.35 0.71
N CYS A 297 -13.50 14.44 0.51
CA CYS A 297 -13.01 15.82 0.63
C CYS A 297 -12.55 16.23 2.04
N GLY A 298 -12.88 15.45 3.08
CA GLY A 298 -12.40 15.66 4.44
C GLY A 298 -13.11 16.76 5.26
N TYR A 299 -14.03 17.56 4.70
CA TYR A 299 -14.70 18.64 5.44
C TYR A 299 -15.48 18.18 6.68
N CYS A 300 -15.87 16.90 6.74
CA CYS A 300 -16.50 16.28 7.91
C CYS A 300 -15.51 15.90 9.02
N MET A 301 -14.22 16.13 8.81
CA MET A 301 -13.15 15.78 9.76
C MET A 301 -12.58 17.04 10.44
N PRO A 302 -12.03 16.92 11.67
CA PRO A 302 -11.99 15.71 12.50
C PRO A 302 -13.34 15.39 13.16
N CYS A 303 -13.69 14.10 13.22
CA CYS A 303 -14.85 13.67 14.00
C CYS A 303 -14.54 13.72 15.50
N PRO A 304 -15.35 14.39 16.35
CA PRO A 304 -15.08 14.49 17.79
C PRO A 304 -15.15 13.15 18.53
N HIS A 305 -15.72 12.12 17.89
CA HIS A 305 -15.81 10.76 18.44
C HIS A 305 -14.81 9.79 17.79
N GLY A 306 -13.86 10.29 17.01
CA GLY A 306 -12.78 9.51 16.43
C GLY A 306 -13.19 8.57 15.31
N VAL A 307 -14.26 8.85 14.57
CA VAL A 307 -14.62 8.13 13.35
C VAL A 307 -13.85 8.71 12.17
N ASP A 308 -13.17 7.87 11.39
CA ASP A 308 -12.63 8.26 10.09
C ASP A 308 -13.73 8.07 9.03
N ILE A 309 -14.54 9.12 8.87
CA ILE A 309 -15.76 9.09 8.05
C ILE A 309 -15.45 8.79 6.57
N PRO A 310 -14.49 9.50 5.92
CA PRO A 310 -14.15 9.22 4.52
C PRO A 310 -13.66 7.80 4.29
N THR A 311 -12.76 7.31 5.15
CA THR A 311 -12.23 5.95 5.05
C THR A 311 -13.30 4.89 5.29
N CYS A 312 -14.21 5.11 6.22
CA CYS A 312 -15.36 4.21 6.43
C CYS A 312 -16.23 4.10 5.18
N PHE A 313 -16.53 5.23 4.53
CA PHE A 313 -17.33 5.24 3.30
C PHE A 313 -16.58 4.66 2.09
N ALA A 314 -15.30 4.97 1.94
CA ALA A 314 -14.46 4.40 0.88
C ALA A 314 -14.44 2.86 0.96
N ALA A 315 -14.17 2.30 2.13
CA ALA A 315 -14.17 0.85 2.33
C ALA A 315 -15.56 0.22 2.14
N TYR A 316 -16.63 0.92 2.55
CA TYR A 316 -18.00 0.47 2.31
C TYR A 316 -18.35 0.48 0.82
N ASN A 317 -17.98 1.51 0.08
CA ASN A 317 -18.16 1.58 -1.36
C ASN A 317 -17.38 0.49 -2.08
N THR A 318 -16.12 0.24 -1.68
CA THR A 318 -15.28 -0.84 -2.23
C THR A 318 -15.98 -2.20 -2.16
N ARG A 319 -16.82 -2.46 -1.16
CA ARG A 319 -17.64 -3.67 -1.08
C ARG A 319 -18.56 -3.86 -2.28
N TYR A 320 -19.03 -2.78 -2.90
CA TYR A 320 -20.00 -2.79 -4.01
C TYR A 320 -19.34 -2.51 -5.36
N THR A 321 -18.34 -1.66 -5.40
CA THR A 321 -17.62 -1.33 -6.64
C THR A 321 -16.56 -2.37 -7.01
N ASP A 322 -16.15 -3.20 -6.04
CA ASP A 322 -15.14 -4.23 -6.21
C ASP A 322 -15.64 -5.59 -5.70
N SER A 323 -15.56 -5.86 -4.42
CA SER A 323 -16.08 -7.09 -3.81
C SER A 323 -16.30 -6.96 -2.32
N PHE A 324 -17.13 -7.88 -1.78
CA PHE A 324 -17.31 -8.03 -0.34
C PHE A 324 -15.97 -8.16 0.39
N TYR A 325 -15.08 -9.02 -0.08
CA TYR A 325 -13.80 -9.29 0.56
C TYR A 325 -12.88 -8.06 0.56
N SER A 326 -12.77 -7.38 -0.57
CA SER A 326 -11.93 -6.16 -0.68
C SER A 326 -12.42 -5.04 0.24
N GLY A 327 -13.74 -4.80 0.27
CA GLY A 327 -14.32 -3.84 1.20
C GLY A 327 -14.04 -4.18 2.66
N MET A 328 -14.24 -5.45 3.05
CA MET A 328 -13.97 -5.91 4.41
C MET A 328 -12.49 -5.79 4.78
N LYS A 329 -11.58 -6.18 3.88
CA LYS A 329 -10.13 -6.02 4.05
C LYS A 329 -9.77 -4.56 4.25
N ALA A 330 -10.23 -3.67 3.35
CA ALA A 330 -9.97 -2.23 3.45
C ALA A 330 -10.49 -1.64 4.76
N TYR A 331 -11.73 -1.96 5.13
CA TYR A 331 -12.32 -1.50 6.38
C TYR A 331 -11.50 -1.94 7.60
N PHE A 332 -11.14 -3.22 7.66
CA PHE A 332 -10.38 -3.78 8.76
C PHE A 332 -8.98 -3.16 8.86
N MET A 333 -8.25 -3.08 7.76
CA MET A 333 -6.90 -2.51 7.72
C MET A 333 -6.88 -1.02 8.05
N CYS A 334 -7.77 -0.25 7.42
CA CYS A 334 -7.69 1.21 7.47
C CYS A 334 -8.42 1.84 8.67
N THR A 335 -9.37 1.14 9.28
CA THR A 335 -10.15 1.69 10.41
C THR A 335 -9.94 0.97 11.73
N THR A 336 -9.49 -0.32 11.71
CA THR A 336 -9.44 -1.17 12.90
C THR A 336 -8.02 -1.48 13.35
N LEU A 337 -7.12 -1.82 12.41
CA LEU A 337 -5.74 -2.17 12.72
C LEU A 337 -4.88 -0.92 12.93
N LYS A 338 -5.12 -0.22 14.02
CA LYS A 338 -4.35 0.94 14.48
C LYS A 338 -4.56 1.14 15.98
N THR A 339 -3.64 1.84 16.62
CA THR A 339 -3.66 2.11 18.07
C THR A 339 -4.98 2.76 18.50
N ASN A 340 -5.48 3.70 17.71
CA ASN A 340 -6.76 4.36 17.92
C ASN A 340 -7.75 4.00 16.80
N PRO A 341 -8.48 2.88 16.90
CA PRO A 341 -9.44 2.48 15.90
C PRO A 341 -10.45 3.59 15.58
N SER A 342 -10.83 3.73 14.31
CA SER A 342 -11.69 4.82 13.83
C SER A 342 -12.96 4.31 13.13
N ASN A 343 -13.48 3.20 13.60
CA ASN A 343 -14.62 2.46 13.05
C ASN A 343 -15.93 3.26 13.05
N ALA A 344 -16.85 2.92 12.15
CA ALA A 344 -18.15 3.55 12.02
C ALA A 344 -19.03 3.42 13.28
N SER A 345 -18.90 2.32 14.04
CA SER A 345 -19.63 2.09 15.31
C SER A 345 -19.28 3.09 16.42
N LYS A 346 -18.20 3.84 16.31
CA LYS A 346 -17.88 4.93 17.25
C LYS A 346 -18.78 6.15 17.07
N CYS A 347 -19.55 6.24 15.99
CA CYS A 347 -20.44 7.37 15.73
C CYS A 347 -21.50 7.53 16.83
N ARG A 348 -21.52 8.70 17.47
CA ARG A 348 -22.50 9.09 18.51
C ARG A 348 -23.68 9.88 17.95
N GLN A 349 -23.89 9.90 16.64
CA GLN A 349 -25.01 10.54 15.96
C GLN A 349 -25.15 12.05 16.24
N CYS A 350 -24.07 12.75 16.56
CA CYS A 350 -24.07 14.17 16.95
C CYS A 350 -24.36 15.17 15.81
N GLY A 351 -24.29 14.74 14.54
CA GLY A 351 -24.67 15.54 13.37
C GLY A 351 -23.67 16.63 12.94
N LYS A 352 -22.57 16.87 13.67
CA LYS A 352 -21.60 17.91 13.31
C LYS A 352 -21.04 17.78 11.90
N CYS A 353 -20.74 16.55 11.48
CA CYS A 353 -20.17 16.23 10.16
C CYS A 353 -21.10 16.58 8.99
N GLU A 354 -22.42 16.45 9.16
CA GLU A 354 -23.41 16.69 8.09
C GLU A 354 -23.50 18.18 7.73
N LYS A 355 -23.25 19.08 8.71
CA LYS A 355 -23.25 20.54 8.48
C LYS A 355 -22.14 21.01 7.54
N HIS A 356 -21.09 20.20 7.39
CA HIS A 356 -19.91 20.53 6.60
C HIS A 356 -19.80 19.67 5.33
N CYS A 357 -20.76 18.78 5.07
CA CYS A 357 -20.70 17.90 3.91
C CYS A 357 -21.20 18.60 2.64
N PRO A 358 -20.32 18.90 1.65
CA PRO A 358 -20.73 19.56 0.41
C PRO A 358 -21.61 18.68 -0.48
N GLN A 359 -21.59 17.36 -0.25
CA GLN A 359 -22.42 16.38 -0.96
C GLN A 359 -23.78 16.14 -0.27
N SER A 360 -24.10 16.87 0.79
CA SER A 360 -25.34 16.70 1.57
C SER A 360 -25.64 15.27 1.97
N ILE A 361 -24.59 14.46 2.25
CA ILE A 361 -24.74 13.07 2.66
C ILE A 361 -25.32 13.01 4.06
N ALA A 362 -26.35 12.16 4.28
CA ALA A 362 -26.88 11.82 5.59
C ALA A 362 -25.88 10.94 6.36
N ILE A 363 -24.73 11.53 6.73
CA ILE A 363 -23.54 10.82 7.24
C ILE A 363 -23.87 9.92 8.42
N ARG A 364 -24.71 10.37 9.36
CA ARG A 364 -25.13 9.58 10.52
C ARG A 364 -25.86 8.31 10.12
N GLN A 365 -26.79 8.43 9.19
CA GLN A 365 -27.59 7.30 8.70
C GLN A 365 -26.68 6.33 7.94
N GLU A 366 -25.82 6.83 7.07
CA GLU A 366 -24.89 6.01 6.30
C GLU A 366 -23.85 5.32 7.18
N LEU A 367 -23.29 5.98 8.19
CA LEU A 367 -22.36 5.35 9.15
C LEU A 367 -23.04 4.22 9.93
N LYS A 368 -24.34 4.36 10.24
CA LYS A 368 -25.12 3.27 10.87
C LYS A 368 -25.22 2.05 9.94
N GLN A 369 -25.44 2.27 8.65
CA GLN A 369 -25.43 1.20 7.64
C GLN A 369 -24.04 0.58 7.48
N VAL A 370 -22.99 1.40 7.42
CA VAL A 370 -21.60 0.93 7.38
C VAL A 370 -21.32 0.03 8.59
N ALA A 371 -21.61 0.47 9.81
CA ALA A 371 -21.41 -0.34 11.01
C ALA A 371 -22.17 -1.66 10.94
N LYS A 372 -23.45 -1.62 10.54
CA LYS A 372 -24.28 -2.84 10.39
C LYS A 372 -23.72 -3.84 9.39
N LYS A 373 -23.19 -3.37 8.26
CA LYS A 373 -22.76 -4.23 7.14
C LYS A 373 -21.29 -4.65 7.25
N MET A 374 -20.42 -3.78 7.77
CA MET A 374 -18.98 -3.99 7.82
C MET A 374 -18.52 -4.59 9.16
N GLU A 375 -19.21 -4.28 10.27
CA GLU A 375 -18.90 -4.81 11.61
C GLU A 375 -19.76 -6.03 11.97
N ASN A 376 -19.89 -6.94 11.01
CA ASN A 376 -20.62 -8.19 11.11
C ASN A 376 -19.93 -9.22 12.05
N PRO A 377 -20.53 -10.38 12.35
CA PRO A 377 -19.91 -11.39 13.22
C PRO A 377 -18.49 -11.81 12.81
N VAL A 378 -18.23 -11.97 11.50
CA VAL A 378 -16.89 -12.33 10.97
C VAL A 378 -15.87 -11.24 11.32
N TYR A 379 -16.22 -9.97 11.12
CA TYR A 379 -15.40 -8.85 11.51
C TYR A 379 -15.09 -8.84 13.02
N LYS A 380 -16.12 -9.09 13.85
CA LYS A 380 -15.96 -9.11 15.32
C LYS A 380 -14.99 -10.20 15.77
N VAL A 381 -15.08 -11.39 15.18
CA VAL A 381 -14.14 -12.50 15.44
C VAL A 381 -12.72 -12.11 15.00
N ALA A 382 -12.56 -11.61 13.78
CA ALA A 382 -11.25 -11.18 13.29
C ALA A 382 -10.62 -10.09 14.19
N ARG A 383 -11.43 -9.12 14.65
CA ARG A 383 -10.99 -8.08 15.59
C ARG A 383 -10.59 -8.65 16.95
N ALA A 384 -11.32 -9.62 17.48
CA ALA A 384 -10.98 -10.27 18.75
C ALA A 384 -9.66 -11.04 18.64
N ILE A 385 -9.45 -11.75 17.52
CA ILE A 385 -8.20 -12.46 17.25
C ILE A 385 -7.04 -11.47 17.14
N SER A 386 -7.18 -10.38 16.35
CA SER A 386 -6.10 -9.39 16.18
C SER A 386 -5.68 -8.74 17.49
N LYS A 387 -6.62 -8.50 18.41
CA LYS A 387 -6.31 -8.02 19.76
C LYS A 387 -5.51 -9.04 20.59
N ARG A 388 -5.87 -10.34 20.51
CA ARG A 388 -5.19 -11.40 21.28
C ARG A 388 -3.75 -11.63 20.82
N ILE A 389 -3.50 -11.53 19.53
CA ILE A 389 -2.15 -11.68 18.96
C ILE A 389 -1.33 -10.37 19.04
N GLY A 390 -1.84 -9.36 19.73
CA GLY A 390 -1.13 -8.11 19.97
C GLY A 390 -1.03 -7.20 18.76
N LYS A 391 -1.89 -7.39 17.78
CA LYS A 391 -1.91 -6.56 16.56
C LYS A 391 -2.65 -5.22 16.73
N TYR A 392 -3.08 -4.86 17.93
CA TYR A 392 -3.72 -3.53 18.23
C TYR A 392 -4.66 -3.61 19.43
#